data_5f0bc3302ce56a506ce426733bb106a6
#
_entry.id   5f0bc3302ce56a506ce426733bb106a6
#
_cell.length_a   1.000
_cell.length_b   1.000
_cell.length_c   1.000
_cell.angle_alpha   90.00
_cell.angle_beta   90.00
_cell.angle_gamma   90.00
#
_symmetry.space_group_name_H-M   'P 1'
#
loop_
_entity.id
_entity.type
_entity.pdbx_description
1 polymer ?
#
loop_
_entity_poly.entity_id
_entity_poly.type
_entity_poly.pdbx_seq_one_letter_code
_entity_poly.pdbx_strand_id
1 'polypeptide(L)'
;MKKIALSIIVTSILTFANTLTVEGFASPESTIANKNNLYVSNVGLELNPTTKDGDGFISKLDLDVNIQELHFIDGLNAPKGMGLIGDTLYVADIDTLKGFDLKTKKEVFSLVFKGVNFLNDITVKDSNTLFISASDTSAIYEVDISNKSYKKLIDFTVANGLFYEDDILYAAELGSSTKSMFDGKGKLYKIDLKNENKLTQLGTFEGVLDGVCKFEDKVYVSDWGKEKESGIIRVYDLKTKEESILKTKPFMGSADFWIDEKSNKLYLPQMIGNKVSVINLSDL
;
A
#
# COMPACT_ATOMS: atom_id res chain seq x y z
N MET A 1 26.14 58.22 -16.42
CA MET A 1 25.94 57.38 -15.25
C MET A 1 25.24 56.10 -15.67
N LYS A 2 25.98 54.97 -15.73
CA LYS A 2 25.42 53.64 -16.09
C LYS A 2 24.75 53.03 -14.85
N LYS A 3 23.46 52.77 -14.91
CA LYS A 3 22.75 52.03 -13.89
C LYS A 3 23.10 50.54 -14.00
N ILE A 4 23.78 49.98 -13.03
CA ILE A 4 24.00 48.54 -12.89
C ILE A 4 22.72 47.95 -12.28
N ALA A 5 22.02 47.15 -13.05
CA ALA A 5 20.91 46.37 -12.55
C ALA A 5 21.47 45.15 -11.83
N LEU A 6 21.29 45.10 -10.50
CA LEU A 6 21.63 43.93 -9.68
C LEU A 6 20.52 42.88 -9.85
N SER A 7 20.83 41.83 -10.60
CA SER A 7 19.91 40.69 -10.75
C SER A 7 20.03 39.79 -9.48
N ILE A 8 19.00 39.76 -8.65
CA ILE A 8 18.94 38.85 -7.52
C ILE A 8 18.50 37.48 -8.06
N ILE A 9 19.46 36.56 -8.12
CA ILE A 9 19.15 35.15 -8.40
C ILE A 9 18.61 34.55 -7.09
N VAL A 10 17.29 34.34 -7.04
CA VAL A 10 16.65 33.56 -5.96
C VAL A 10 16.87 32.09 -6.28
N THR A 11 17.86 31.48 -5.69
CA THR A 11 18.02 30.02 -5.67
C THR A 11 17.00 29.44 -4.68
N SER A 12 15.94 28.82 -5.17
CA SER A 12 15.05 28.01 -4.34
C SER A 12 15.83 26.76 -3.89
N ILE A 13 16.15 26.69 -2.61
CA ILE A 13 16.68 25.45 -2.00
C ILE A 13 15.50 24.49 -1.91
N LEU A 14 15.50 23.42 -2.70
CA LEU A 14 14.58 22.30 -2.53
C LEU A 14 14.97 21.57 -1.22
N THR A 15 14.21 21.79 -0.17
CA THR A 15 14.30 20.98 1.05
C THR A 15 13.45 19.72 0.83
N PHE A 16 14.09 18.56 0.95
CA PHE A 16 13.39 17.26 1.01
C PHE A 16 13.08 16.93 2.46
N ALA A 17 11.96 16.22 2.69
CA ALA A 17 11.66 15.67 4.01
C ALA A 17 12.77 14.75 4.50
N ASN A 18 13.06 14.82 5.80
CA ASN A 18 13.94 13.85 6.46
C ASN A 18 13.28 12.47 6.39
N THR A 19 13.98 11.51 5.82
CA THR A 19 13.53 10.13 5.69
C THR A 19 14.42 9.25 6.55
N LEU A 20 13.86 8.65 7.60
CA LEU A 20 14.51 7.57 8.34
C LEU A 20 14.33 6.27 7.54
N THR A 21 15.37 5.45 7.46
CA THR A 21 15.30 4.18 6.70
C THR A 21 15.84 3.05 7.56
N VAL A 22 15.13 1.92 7.56
CA VAL A 22 15.52 0.68 8.23
C VAL A 22 15.65 -0.42 7.18
N GLU A 23 16.75 -1.16 7.23
CA GLU A 23 17.11 -2.23 6.31
C GLU A 23 16.98 -3.61 6.97
N GLY A 24 17.13 -4.68 6.19
CA GLY A 24 17.15 -6.06 6.67
C GLY A 24 15.89 -6.85 6.35
N PHE A 25 15.02 -6.32 5.49
CA PHE A 25 13.81 -7.00 4.99
C PHE A 25 14.12 -7.82 3.72
N ALA A 26 13.15 -8.64 3.32
CA ALA A 26 13.20 -9.46 2.11
C ALA A 26 12.01 -9.12 1.19
N SER A 27 12.23 -8.21 0.24
CA SER A 27 11.18 -7.68 -0.63
C SER A 27 9.94 -7.23 0.15
N PRO A 28 10.06 -6.23 1.07
CA PRO A 28 8.95 -5.76 1.90
C PRO A 28 7.88 -5.11 1.02
N GLU A 29 6.63 -5.54 1.20
CA GLU A 29 5.54 -5.17 0.28
C GLU A 29 4.48 -4.29 0.92
N SER A 30 4.06 -4.57 2.16
CA SER A 30 3.04 -3.76 2.85
C SER A 30 3.44 -3.46 4.28
N THR A 31 2.92 -2.35 4.80
CA THR A 31 3.02 -1.99 6.21
C THR A 31 1.65 -1.71 6.79
N ILE A 32 1.40 -2.16 8.01
CA ILE A 32 0.22 -1.80 8.81
C ILE A 32 0.59 -1.70 10.28
N ALA A 33 -0.04 -0.78 11.00
CA ALA A 33 0.23 -0.62 12.42
C ALA A 33 -1.02 -0.78 13.30
N ASN A 34 -0.80 -1.29 14.52
CA ASN A 34 -1.72 -1.11 15.63
C ASN A 34 -1.18 -0.03 16.59
N LYS A 35 -1.78 0.10 17.78
CA LYS A 35 -1.37 1.12 18.76
C LYS A 35 0.11 1.09 19.16
N ASN A 36 0.77 -0.06 19.07
CA ASN A 36 2.10 -0.26 19.66
C ASN A 36 3.13 -0.82 18.66
N ASN A 37 2.69 -1.44 17.59
CA ASN A 37 3.56 -2.19 16.69
C ASN A 37 3.24 -1.88 15.24
N LEU A 38 4.28 -1.84 14.43
CA LEU A 38 4.24 -1.87 12.97
C LEU A 38 4.52 -3.30 12.49
N TYR A 39 3.74 -3.77 11.54
CA TYR A 39 3.94 -5.04 10.86
C TYR A 39 4.34 -4.78 9.41
N VAL A 40 5.25 -5.60 8.90
CA VAL A 40 5.75 -5.51 7.52
C VAL A 40 5.63 -6.87 6.89
N SER A 41 4.90 -6.99 5.79
CA SER A 41 4.90 -8.22 4.98
C SER A 41 6.16 -8.25 4.10
N ASN A 42 6.78 -9.44 4.00
CA ASN A 42 7.96 -9.67 3.18
C ASN A 42 7.64 -10.78 2.19
N VAL A 43 7.72 -10.50 0.90
CA VAL A 43 7.42 -11.47 -0.17
C VAL A 43 8.37 -12.66 -0.12
N GLY A 44 9.63 -12.43 0.23
CA GLY A 44 10.66 -13.46 0.32
C GLY A 44 11.99 -12.97 -0.24
N LEU A 45 12.99 -13.85 -0.24
CA LEU A 45 14.35 -13.54 -0.69
C LEU A 45 14.41 -13.21 -2.18
N GLU A 46 13.61 -13.92 -2.98
CA GLU A 46 13.44 -13.62 -4.40
C GLU A 46 12.15 -12.81 -4.59
N LEU A 47 12.23 -11.75 -5.40
CA LEU A 47 11.07 -10.94 -5.75
C LEU A 47 10.15 -11.73 -6.70
N ASN A 48 9.45 -12.72 -6.17
CA ASN A 48 8.50 -13.53 -6.92
C ASN A 48 7.11 -13.51 -6.26
N PRO A 49 6.21 -12.61 -6.68
CA PRO A 49 4.95 -12.36 -5.99
C PRO A 49 3.90 -13.48 -6.14
N THR A 50 4.20 -14.55 -6.87
CA THR A 50 3.26 -15.65 -7.16
C THR A 50 3.81 -17.05 -6.89
N THR A 51 5.04 -17.17 -6.38
CA THR A 51 5.64 -18.46 -6.06
C THR A 51 5.19 -18.97 -4.69
N LYS A 52 4.82 -20.25 -4.64
CA LYS A 52 4.44 -20.94 -3.40
C LYS A 52 5.65 -21.74 -2.89
N ASP A 53 6.61 -21.05 -2.27
CA ASP A 53 7.89 -21.60 -1.79
C ASP A 53 8.04 -21.56 -0.26
N GLY A 54 7.16 -20.83 0.43
CA GLY A 54 7.12 -20.78 1.88
C GLY A 54 8.19 -19.91 2.53
N ASP A 55 8.88 -19.04 1.78
CA ASP A 55 9.95 -18.16 2.28
C ASP A 55 9.46 -16.77 2.70
N GLY A 56 8.19 -16.46 2.44
CA GLY A 56 7.54 -15.23 2.87
C GLY A 56 7.26 -15.17 4.37
N PHE A 57 7.30 -13.98 4.94
CA PHE A 57 7.13 -13.78 6.39
C PHE A 57 6.58 -12.40 6.73
N ILE A 58 6.13 -12.23 7.98
CA ILE A 58 5.76 -10.94 8.56
C ILE A 58 6.82 -10.55 9.60
N SER A 59 7.31 -9.31 9.50
CA SER A 59 8.18 -8.70 10.52
C SER A 59 7.35 -7.86 11.49
N LYS A 60 7.82 -7.77 12.74
CA LYS A 60 7.25 -6.92 13.78
C LYS A 60 8.28 -5.90 14.26
N LEU A 61 7.88 -4.62 14.26
CA LEU A 61 8.67 -3.48 14.71
C LEU A 61 7.89 -2.69 15.78
N ASP A 62 8.55 -1.84 16.51
CA ASP A 62 7.87 -0.74 17.21
C ASP A 62 7.58 0.44 16.24
N LEU A 63 6.86 1.46 16.71
CA LEU A 63 6.51 2.63 15.89
C LEU A 63 7.68 3.60 15.63
N ASP A 64 8.82 3.37 16.29
CA ASP A 64 10.09 4.04 15.99
C ASP A 64 10.98 3.22 15.05
N VAL A 65 10.36 2.19 14.44
CA VAL A 65 10.90 1.24 13.44
C VAL A 65 12.10 0.42 13.91
N ASN A 66 12.25 0.19 15.21
CA ASN A 66 13.19 -0.80 15.71
C ASN A 66 12.60 -2.20 15.49
N ILE A 67 13.34 -3.06 14.79
CA ILE A 67 12.93 -4.45 14.54
C ILE A 67 12.91 -5.20 15.86
N GLN A 68 11.73 -5.62 16.31
CA GLN A 68 11.54 -6.44 17.52
C GLN A 68 11.66 -7.93 17.17
N GLU A 69 11.11 -8.34 16.04
CA GLU A 69 11.16 -9.71 15.56
C GLU A 69 11.06 -9.70 14.02
N LEU A 70 12.17 -10.05 13.36
CA LEU A 70 12.23 -10.03 11.90
C LEU A 70 11.30 -11.09 11.28
N HIS A 71 11.28 -12.28 11.85
CA HIS A 71 10.43 -13.42 11.47
C HIS A 71 9.34 -13.64 12.52
N PHE A 72 8.40 -12.69 12.62
CA PHE A 72 7.30 -12.74 13.60
C PHE A 72 6.27 -13.82 13.26
N ILE A 73 5.94 -13.96 11.95
CA ILE A 73 5.13 -15.05 11.39
C ILE A 73 5.85 -15.54 10.15
N ASP A 74 6.16 -16.82 10.10
CA ASP A 74 6.87 -17.50 9.00
C ASP A 74 5.95 -18.42 8.19
N GLY A 75 6.47 -18.94 7.08
CA GLY A 75 5.84 -19.98 6.28
C GLY A 75 4.68 -19.46 5.40
N LEU A 76 4.70 -18.18 5.09
CA LEU A 76 3.89 -17.59 4.04
C LEU A 76 4.58 -17.80 2.68
N ASN A 77 3.85 -17.67 1.59
CA ASN A 77 4.44 -17.81 0.26
C ASN A 77 4.95 -16.47 -0.28
N ALA A 78 4.03 -15.55 -0.56
CA ALA A 78 4.33 -14.20 -1.02
C ALA A 78 3.32 -13.22 -0.40
N PRO A 79 3.40 -12.99 0.93
CA PRO A 79 2.45 -12.14 1.62
C PRO A 79 2.54 -10.70 1.12
N LYS A 80 1.37 -10.07 0.92
CA LYS A 80 1.21 -8.72 0.43
C LYS A 80 0.41 -7.88 1.41
N GLY A 81 -0.64 -7.22 0.95
CA GLY A 81 -1.48 -6.37 1.75
C GLY A 81 -2.01 -7.03 3.01
N MET A 82 -2.17 -6.21 4.04
CA MET A 82 -2.56 -6.65 5.38
C MET A 82 -3.73 -5.84 5.93
N GLY A 83 -4.55 -6.48 6.80
CA GLY A 83 -5.65 -5.82 7.51
C GLY A 83 -5.72 -6.28 8.97
N LEU A 84 -6.08 -5.37 9.88
CA LEU A 84 -6.21 -5.66 11.30
C LEU A 84 -7.67 -5.62 11.74
N ILE A 85 -8.19 -6.73 12.28
CA ILE A 85 -9.49 -6.78 12.96
C ILE A 85 -9.27 -7.31 14.38
N GLY A 86 -9.40 -6.44 15.37
CA GLY A 86 -9.08 -6.78 16.76
C GLY A 86 -7.62 -7.19 16.92
N ASP A 87 -7.38 -8.38 17.46
CA ASP A 87 -6.04 -8.95 17.63
C ASP A 87 -5.66 -9.93 16.50
N THR A 88 -6.40 -9.92 15.39
CA THR A 88 -6.10 -10.77 14.22
C THR A 88 -5.53 -9.95 13.08
N LEU A 89 -4.37 -10.36 12.57
CA LEU A 89 -3.75 -9.85 11.36
C LEU A 89 -4.18 -10.72 10.17
N TYR A 90 -4.91 -10.13 9.23
CA TYR A 90 -5.25 -10.74 7.96
C TYR A 90 -4.20 -10.40 6.91
N VAL A 91 -3.83 -11.37 6.08
CA VAL A 91 -2.73 -11.27 5.11
C VAL A 91 -3.19 -11.87 3.77
N ALA A 92 -3.00 -11.15 2.69
CA ALA A 92 -3.15 -11.66 1.34
C ALA A 92 -1.91 -12.48 0.96
N ASP A 93 -2.06 -13.81 0.78
CA ASP A 93 -0.96 -14.71 0.45
C ASP A 93 -1.30 -15.49 -0.83
N ILE A 94 -0.94 -14.91 -1.98
CA ILE A 94 -1.17 -15.41 -3.35
C ILE A 94 -2.66 -15.58 -3.68
N ASP A 95 -3.26 -16.71 -3.32
CA ASP A 95 -4.66 -17.08 -3.58
C ASP A 95 -5.47 -17.24 -2.30
N THR A 96 -4.85 -17.02 -1.16
CA THR A 96 -5.43 -17.32 0.15
C THR A 96 -5.37 -16.09 1.07
N LEU A 97 -6.52 -15.71 1.62
CA LEU A 97 -6.58 -14.79 2.74
C LEU A 97 -6.35 -15.60 4.02
N LYS A 98 -5.25 -15.33 4.71
CA LYS A 98 -4.88 -15.95 5.99
C LYS A 98 -5.09 -14.98 7.15
N GLY A 99 -5.46 -15.45 8.32
CA GLY A 99 -5.59 -14.65 9.54
C GLY A 99 -4.78 -15.25 10.68
N PHE A 100 -4.00 -14.41 11.36
CA PHE A 100 -3.11 -14.81 12.45
C PHE A 100 -3.47 -14.07 13.73
N ASP A 101 -3.62 -14.79 14.83
CA ASP A 101 -3.71 -14.22 16.16
C ASP A 101 -2.36 -13.64 16.58
N LEU A 102 -2.30 -12.34 16.81
CA LEU A 102 -1.05 -11.59 17.06
C LEU A 102 -0.36 -11.97 18.37
N LYS A 103 -1.09 -12.56 19.33
CA LYS A 103 -0.53 -12.97 20.61
C LYS A 103 0.12 -14.35 20.54
N THR A 104 -0.56 -15.28 19.86
CA THR A 104 -0.10 -16.68 19.77
C THR A 104 0.65 -16.97 18.49
N LYS A 105 0.58 -16.08 17.49
CA LYS A 105 1.12 -16.20 16.13
C LYS A 105 0.51 -17.36 15.32
N LYS A 106 -0.55 -17.98 15.81
CA LYS A 106 -1.18 -19.11 15.14
C LYS A 106 -2.14 -18.64 14.06
N GLU A 107 -2.20 -19.37 12.95
CA GLU A 107 -3.24 -19.22 11.95
C GLU A 107 -4.60 -19.60 12.58
N VAL A 108 -5.55 -18.67 12.51
CA VAL A 108 -6.91 -18.81 13.03
C VAL A 108 -7.97 -18.68 11.96
N PHE A 109 -7.57 -18.23 10.78
CA PHE A 109 -8.44 -18.05 9.62
C PHE A 109 -7.72 -18.40 8.32
N SER A 110 -8.42 -19.06 7.41
CA SER A 110 -7.95 -19.33 6.05
C SER A 110 -9.13 -19.36 5.09
N LEU A 111 -9.02 -18.68 3.95
CA LEU A 111 -10.04 -18.63 2.90
C LEU A 111 -9.37 -18.56 1.52
N VAL A 112 -9.55 -19.61 0.72
CA VAL A 112 -8.99 -19.72 -0.64
C VAL A 112 -9.91 -19.05 -1.66
N PHE A 113 -9.36 -18.21 -2.52
CA PHE A 113 -10.05 -17.56 -3.64
C PHE A 113 -9.86 -18.37 -4.91
N LYS A 114 -10.91 -19.08 -5.32
CA LYS A 114 -10.84 -19.98 -6.48
C LYS A 114 -10.63 -19.23 -7.79
N GLY A 115 -9.57 -19.59 -8.51
CA GLY A 115 -9.24 -19.00 -9.80
C GLY A 115 -8.50 -17.67 -9.71
N VAL A 116 -8.12 -17.24 -8.51
CA VAL A 116 -7.23 -16.10 -8.25
C VAL A 116 -5.84 -16.63 -7.91
N ASN A 117 -4.79 -15.96 -8.39
CA ASN A 117 -3.39 -16.26 -8.07
C ASN A 117 -2.59 -15.02 -7.70
N PHE A 118 -3.25 -13.88 -7.55
CA PHE A 118 -2.60 -12.63 -7.21
C PHE A 118 -3.56 -11.73 -6.40
N LEU A 119 -3.94 -12.21 -5.21
CA LEU A 119 -4.50 -11.33 -4.18
C LEU A 119 -3.43 -10.30 -3.84
N ASN A 120 -3.83 -9.04 -3.71
CA ASN A 120 -2.87 -7.97 -3.50
C ASN A 120 -3.12 -7.21 -2.19
N ASP A 121 -4.02 -6.27 -2.13
CA ASP A 121 -4.20 -5.42 -0.98
C ASP A 121 -5.50 -5.69 -0.21
N ILE A 122 -5.51 -5.33 1.08
CA ILE A 122 -6.62 -5.50 2.01
C ILE A 122 -6.94 -4.18 2.70
N THR A 123 -8.20 -3.80 2.72
CA THR A 123 -8.69 -2.75 3.60
C THR A 123 -9.87 -3.22 4.43
N VAL A 124 -9.92 -2.82 5.70
CA VAL A 124 -10.96 -3.28 6.64
C VAL A 124 -12.13 -2.30 6.61
N LYS A 125 -13.34 -2.83 6.44
CA LYS A 125 -14.59 -2.07 6.52
C LYS A 125 -15.10 -1.99 7.97
N ASP A 126 -15.18 -3.12 8.63
CA ASP A 126 -15.70 -3.25 9.99
C ASP A 126 -15.16 -4.53 10.67
N SER A 127 -15.69 -4.87 11.84
CA SER A 127 -15.24 -6.04 12.62
C SER A 127 -15.48 -7.39 11.95
N ASN A 128 -16.22 -7.46 10.86
CA ASN A 128 -16.58 -8.70 10.15
C ASN A 128 -16.33 -8.65 8.65
N THR A 129 -16.07 -7.48 8.10
CA THR A 129 -16.01 -7.27 6.66
C THR A 129 -14.68 -6.61 6.26
N LEU A 130 -14.04 -7.14 5.23
CA LEU A 130 -12.92 -6.50 4.56
C LEU A 130 -13.10 -6.52 3.04
N PHE A 131 -12.38 -5.65 2.35
CA PHE A 131 -12.23 -5.69 0.91
C PHE A 131 -10.82 -6.18 0.58
N ILE A 132 -10.73 -6.96 -0.51
CA ILE A 132 -9.45 -7.48 -1.00
C ILE A 132 -9.38 -7.31 -2.51
N SER A 133 -8.25 -6.83 -3.02
CA SER A 133 -7.98 -6.71 -4.44
C SER A 133 -7.37 -7.99 -5.01
N ALA A 134 -7.66 -8.27 -6.28
CA ALA A 134 -7.09 -9.39 -7.04
C ALA A 134 -6.64 -8.88 -8.41
N SER A 135 -5.33 -8.70 -8.57
CA SER A 135 -4.76 -8.05 -9.75
C SER A 135 -4.89 -8.88 -11.01
N ASP A 136 -4.70 -10.20 -10.92
CA ASP A 136 -4.76 -11.13 -12.07
C ASP A 136 -6.16 -11.32 -12.63
N THR A 137 -7.18 -11.21 -11.79
CA THR A 137 -8.59 -11.36 -12.18
C THR A 137 -9.31 -10.02 -12.38
N SER A 138 -8.61 -8.90 -12.19
CA SER A 138 -9.17 -7.54 -12.33
C SER A 138 -10.47 -7.36 -11.54
N ALA A 139 -10.41 -7.66 -10.24
CA ALA A 139 -11.59 -7.61 -9.37
C ALA A 139 -11.26 -7.12 -7.96
N ILE A 140 -12.25 -6.52 -7.32
CA ILE A 140 -12.26 -6.29 -5.87
C ILE A 140 -13.36 -7.17 -5.28
N TYR A 141 -13.06 -7.85 -4.18
CA TYR A 141 -13.97 -8.72 -3.47
C TYR A 141 -14.31 -8.14 -2.10
N GLU A 142 -15.55 -8.35 -1.66
CA GLU A 142 -16.00 -8.17 -0.27
C GLU A 142 -15.97 -9.53 0.43
N VAL A 143 -15.34 -9.58 1.58
CA VAL A 143 -15.15 -10.80 2.38
C VAL A 143 -15.95 -10.70 3.68
N ASP A 144 -16.73 -11.72 3.97
CA ASP A 144 -17.40 -11.94 5.25
C ASP A 144 -16.55 -12.92 6.08
N ILE A 145 -15.98 -12.41 7.15
CA ILE A 145 -15.04 -13.15 8.00
C ILE A 145 -15.78 -14.25 8.78
N SER A 146 -16.94 -13.94 9.36
CA SER A 146 -17.72 -14.89 10.18
C SER A 146 -18.20 -16.09 9.38
N ASN A 147 -18.64 -15.86 8.14
CA ASN A 147 -19.14 -16.89 7.24
C ASN A 147 -18.06 -17.53 6.38
N LYS A 148 -16.79 -17.05 6.45
CA LYS A 148 -15.67 -17.48 5.61
C LYS A 148 -16.07 -17.52 4.13
N SER A 149 -16.64 -16.43 3.67
CA SER A 149 -17.14 -16.31 2.30
C SER A 149 -16.73 -15.00 1.65
N TYR A 150 -16.74 -14.97 0.33
CA TYR A 150 -16.48 -13.76 -0.43
C TYR A 150 -17.42 -13.65 -1.63
N LYS A 151 -17.66 -12.42 -2.05
CA LYS A 151 -18.36 -12.12 -3.31
C LYS A 151 -17.59 -11.03 -4.06
N LYS A 152 -17.66 -11.06 -5.38
CA LYS A 152 -17.11 -9.98 -6.19
C LYS A 152 -17.94 -8.70 -5.93
N LEU A 153 -17.26 -7.63 -5.51
CA LEU A 153 -17.85 -6.32 -5.31
C LEU A 153 -17.98 -5.58 -6.65
N ILE A 154 -16.89 -5.57 -7.43
CA ILE A 154 -16.82 -4.85 -8.71
C ILE A 154 -15.70 -5.45 -9.59
N ASP A 155 -15.84 -5.35 -10.91
CA ASP A 155 -14.74 -5.51 -11.86
C ASP A 155 -13.88 -4.23 -11.81
N PHE A 156 -12.57 -4.38 -11.56
CA PHE A 156 -11.64 -3.27 -11.44
C PHE A 156 -10.28 -3.64 -12.04
N THR A 157 -9.88 -2.91 -13.06
CA THR A 157 -8.70 -3.23 -13.88
C THR A 157 -7.44 -3.34 -13.02
N VAL A 158 -6.79 -4.50 -13.04
CA VAL A 158 -5.54 -4.79 -12.33
C VAL A 158 -5.53 -4.20 -10.92
N ALA A 159 -6.56 -4.56 -10.15
CA ALA A 159 -6.82 -4.01 -8.81
C ALA A 159 -5.59 -4.19 -7.90
N ASN A 160 -5.11 -3.08 -7.30
CA ASN A 160 -3.98 -3.06 -6.37
C ASN A 160 -4.40 -2.37 -5.07
N GLY A 161 -3.76 -1.29 -4.67
CA GLY A 161 -3.99 -0.61 -3.41
C GLY A 161 -5.44 -0.24 -3.12
N LEU A 162 -5.86 -0.44 -1.88
CA LEU A 162 -7.22 -0.18 -1.38
C LEU A 162 -7.19 0.61 -0.08
N PHE A 163 -8.07 1.59 0.05
CA PHE A 163 -8.32 2.28 1.31
C PHE A 163 -9.82 2.57 1.47
N TYR A 164 -10.40 2.13 2.59
CA TYR A 164 -11.83 2.32 2.89
C TYR A 164 -12.03 3.35 4.01
N GLU A 165 -12.93 4.30 3.78
CA GLU A 165 -13.44 5.23 4.78
C GLU A 165 -14.84 5.72 4.39
N ASP A 166 -15.77 5.76 5.34
CA ASP A 166 -17.10 6.39 5.20
C ASP A 166 -17.87 5.97 3.93
N ASP A 167 -17.94 4.66 3.66
CA ASP A 167 -18.60 4.08 2.48
C ASP A 167 -17.97 4.48 1.12
N ILE A 168 -16.79 5.04 1.15
CA ILE A 168 -15.96 5.26 -0.03
C ILE A 168 -14.78 4.29 0.01
N LEU A 169 -14.58 3.56 -1.08
CA LEU A 169 -13.39 2.74 -1.30
C LEU A 169 -12.52 3.45 -2.34
N TYR A 170 -11.34 3.87 -1.92
CA TYR A 170 -10.30 4.38 -2.82
C TYR A 170 -9.52 3.18 -3.36
N ALA A 171 -9.25 3.15 -4.67
CA ALA A 171 -8.60 2.03 -5.32
C ALA A 171 -7.64 2.49 -6.41
N ALA A 172 -6.47 1.86 -6.47
CA ALA A 172 -5.46 2.07 -7.49
C ALA A 172 -5.38 0.90 -8.47
N GLU A 173 -5.18 1.21 -9.75
CA GLU A 173 -4.82 0.23 -10.79
C GLU A 173 -3.29 0.13 -10.85
N LEU A 174 -2.75 -1.10 -10.85
CA LEU A 174 -1.31 -1.35 -11.05
C LEU A 174 -0.88 -1.01 -12.49
N GLY A 175 -1.75 -1.20 -13.46
CA GLY A 175 -1.52 -0.93 -14.88
C GLY A 175 -2.80 -1.01 -15.70
N SER A 176 -2.68 -0.92 -17.03
CA SER A 176 -3.85 -0.80 -17.93
C SER A 176 -4.54 -2.13 -18.24
N SER A 177 -3.92 -3.26 -17.97
CA SER A 177 -4.50 -4.59 -18.20
C SER A 177 -3.68 -5.69 -17.54
N THR A 178 -4.27 -6.88 -17.34
CA THR A 178 -3.57 -8.05 -16.79
C THR A 178 -2.38 -8.54 -17.65
N LYS A 179 -2.32 -8.15 -18.92
CA LYS A 179 -1.19 -8.41 -19.83
C LYS A 179 -0.11 -7.33 -19.76
N SER A 180 -0.42 -6.19 -19.13
CA SER A 180 0.43 -4.99 -19.08
C SER A 180 0.32 -4.35 -17.71
N MET A 181 0.57 -5.14 -16.64
CA MET A 181 0.41 -4.69 -15.25
C MET A 181 1.37 -3.57 -14.86
N PHE A 182 2.54 -3.51 -15.49
CA PHE A 182 3.60 -2.54 -15.16
C PHE A 182 3.87 -1.54 -16.30
N ASP A 183 2.83 -1.20 -17.09
CA ASP A 183 2.98 -0.28 -18.24
C ASP A 183 2.94 1.21 -17.88
N GLY A 184 2.77 1.53 -16.59
CA GLY A 184 2.72 2.90 -16.09
C GLY A 184 1.44 3.65 -16.45
N LYS A 185 0.33 2.95 -16.70
CA LYS A 185 -0.98 3.52 -17.07
C LYS A 185 -2.09 3.26 -16.06
N GLY A 186 -1.75 2.72 -14.89
CA GLY A 186 -2.69 2.59 -13.78
C GLY A 186 -3.19 3.95 -13.30
N LYS A 187 -4.40 4.01 -12.81
CA LYS A 187 -5.13 5.22 -12.40
C LYS A 187 -5.71 5.05 -11.01
N LEU A 188 -6.02 6.17 -10.37
CA LEU A 188 -6.66 6.22 -9.06
C LEU A 188 -8.16 6.45 -9.22
N TYR A 189 -8.94 5.75 -8.41
CA TYR A 189 -10.40 5.88 -8.38
C TYR A 189 -10.94 5.97 -6.95
N LYS A 190 -12.15 6.49 -6.84
CA LYS A 190 -13.06 6.24 -5.71
C LYS A 190 -14.27 5.45 -6.18
N ILE A 191 -14.75 4.56 -5.32
CA ILE A 191 -15.94 3.72 -5.49
C ILE A 191 -16.91 4.10 -4.38
N ASP A 192 -18.08 4.63 -4.74
CA ASP A 192 -19.13 5.02 -3.80
C ASP A 192 -20.03 3.80 -3.54
N LEU A 193 -19.85 3.16 -2.39
CA LEU A 193 -20.55 1.94 -2.01
C LEU A 193 -22.03 2.15 -1.72
N LYS A 194 -22.45 3.38 -1.41
CA LYS A 194 -23.88 3.74 -1.23
C LYS A 194 -24.59 4.04 -2.53
N ASN A 195 -23.86 4.22 -3.62
CA ASN A 195 -24.39 4.60 -4.92
C ASN A 195 -24.04 3.55 -5.98
N GLU A 196 -24.51 2.32 -5.79
CA GLU A 196 -24.35 1.19 -6.71
C GLU A 196 -22.89 0.92 -7.13
N ASN A 197 -21.94 1.12 -6.21
CA ASN A 197 -20.50 1.02 -6.44
C ASN A 197 -20.02 1.94 -7.57
N LYS A 198 -20.56 3.15 -7.64
CA LYS A 198 -20.23 4.11 -8.69
C LYS A 198 -18.73 4.43 -8.69
N LEU A 199 -18.08 4.07 -9.78
CA LEU A 199 -16.67 4.33 -10.04
C LEU A 199 -16.47 5.77 -10.54
N THR A 200 -15.50 6.48 -9.95
CA THR A 200 -15.11 7.82 -10.37
C THR A 200 -13.60 7.95 -10.32
N GLN A 201 -12.96 8.25 -11.45
CA GLN A 201 -11.52 8.52 -11.51
C GLN A 201 -11.18 9.79 -10.71
N LEU A 202 -10.07 9.72 -9.97
CA LEU A 202 -9.48 10.85 -9.23
C LEU A 202 -8.19 11.29 -9.91
N GLY A 203 -8.16 12.56 -10.30
CA GLY A 203 -7.02 13.13 -11.01
C GLY A 203 -6.85 12.62 -12.45
N THR A 204 -5.71 12.95 -13.02
CA THR A 204 -5.34 12.65 -14.41
C THR A 204 -4.01 11.89 -14.52
N PHE A 205 -3.28 11.74 -13.42
CA PHE A 205 -2.00 11.05 -13.43
C PHE A 205 -2.16 9.55 -13.76
N GLU A 206 -1.13 9.03 -14.40
CA GLU A 206 -0.98 7.59 -14.66
C GLU A 206 0.34 7.12 -14.05
N GLY A 207 0.40 5.85 -13.61
CA GLY A 207 1.60 5.27 -12.99
C GLY A 207 1.54 3.75 -12.88
N VAL A 208 2.55 3.16 -12.29
CA VAL A 208 2.54 1.80 -11.74
C VAL A 208 2.11 1.95 -10.28
N LEU A 209 0.78 2.07 -10.08
CA LEU A 209 0.25 2.46 -8.77
C LEU A 209 0.12 1.23 -7.87
N ASP A 210 0.50 1.42 -6.60
CA ASP A 210 0.49 0.36 -5.60
C ASP A 210 -0.38 0.76 -4.40
N GLY A 211 0.18 1.06 -3.23
CA GLY A 211 -0.58 1.38 -2.03
C GLY A 211 -1.39 2.68 -2.14
N VAL A 212 -2.50 2.70 -1.43
CA VAL A 212 -3.39 3.86 -1.31
C VAL A 212 -3.72 4.12 0.15
N CYS A 213 -3.58 5.36 0.61
CA CYS A 213 -4.02 5.76 1.93
C CYS A 213 -4.65 7.17 1.87
N LYS A 214 -5.76 7.38 2.58
CA LYS A 214 -6.31 8.72 2.77
C LYS A 214 -5.84 9.25 4.13
N PHE A 215 -5.36 10.47 4.16
CA PHE A 215 -5.04 11.20 5.37
C PHE A 215 -5.53 12.65 5.23
N GLU A 216 -6.33 13.10 6.17
CA GLU A 216 -7.08 14.36 6.08
C GLU A 216 -7.90 14.42 4.77
N ASP A 217 -7.77 15.51 4.01
CA ASP A 217 -8.47 15.71 2.72
C ASP A 217 -7.63 15.27 1.50
N LYS A 218 -6.60 14.45 1.72
CA LYS A 218 -5.67 14.03 0.67
C LYS A 218 -5.65 12.51 0.53
N VAL A 219 -5.57 12.03 -0.71
CA VAL A 219 -5.31 10.65 -1.04
C VAL A 219 -3.86 10.53 -1.50
N TYR A 220 -3.09 9.72 -0.80
CA TYR A 220 -1.71 9.39 -1.10
C TYR A 220 -1.66 8.06 -1.85
N VAL A 221 -0.83 7.99 -2.88
CA VAL A 221 -0.70 6.79 -3.71
C VAL A 221 0.79 6.56 -4.01
N SER A 222 1.28 5.38 -3.72
CA SER A 222 2.63 5.00 -4.13
C SER A 222 2.65 4.66 -5.62
N ASP A 223 3.71 5.09 -6.29
CA ASP A 223 3.97 4.82 -7.71
C ASP A 223 5.40 4.31 -7.83
N TRP A 224 5.57 3.13 -8.38
CA TRP A 224 6.89 2.51 -8.57
C TRP A 224 7.79 3.32 -9.51
N GLY A 225 7.18 4.19 -10.34
CA GLY A 225 7.87 4.87 -11.42
C GLY A 225 8.22 3.94 -12.58
N LYS A 226 9.04 4.43 -13.50
CA LYS A 226 9.45 3.67 -14.69
C LYS A 226 10.78 2.94 -14.52
N GLU A 227 11.63 3.45 -13.64
CA GLU A 227 12.97 2.95 -13.38
C GLU A 227 13.07 2.44 -11.94
N LYS A 228 14.04 1.57 -11.68
CA LYS A 228 14.25 0.94 -10.38
C LYS A 228 14.29 1.92 -9.19
N GLU A 229 14.83 3.12 -9.40
CA GLU A 229 15.02 4.16 -8.39
C GLU A 229 14.20 5.41 -8.70
N SER A 230 13.00 5.26 -9.25
CA SER A 230 12.14 6.38 -9.61
C SER A 230 10.79 6.38 -8.91
N GLY A 231 10.62 5.54 -7.89
CA GLY A 231 9.39 5.47 -7.10
C GLY A 231 9.09 6.78 -6.37
N ILE A 232 7.84 7.17 -6.34
CA ILE A 232 7.33 8.41 -5.74
C ILE A 232 6.05 8.16 -4.96
N ILE A 233 5.63 9.14 -4.16
CA ILE A 233 4.28 9.20 -3.61
C ILE A 233 3.54 10.34 -4.31
N ARG A 234 2.44 10.01 -4.98
CA ARG A 234 1.50 10.97 -5.56
C ARG A 234 0.47 11.39 -4.52
N VAL A 235 0.01 12.62 -4.61
CA VAL A 235 -1.00 13.17 -3.70
C VAL A 235 -2.10 13.82 -4.52
N TYR A 236 -3.34 13.45 -4.22
CA TYR A 236 -4.54 14.06 -4.77
C TYR A 236 -5.33 14.75 -3.66
N ASP A 237 -5.52 16.04 -3.75
CA ASP A 237 -6.32 16.81 -2.79
C ASP A 237 -7.81 16.71 -3.15
N LEU A 238 -8.62 16.17 -2.23
CA LEU A 238 -10.05 15.95 -2.44
C LEU A 238 -10.87 17.22 -2.48
N LYS A 239 -10.38 18.33 -1.87
CA LYS A 239 -11.05 19.63 -1.86
C LYS A 239 -10.70 20.46 -3.09
N THR A 240 -9.41 20.68 -3.34
CA THR A 240 -8.93 21.54 -4.44
C THR A 240 -8.89 20.83 -5.77
N LYS A 241 -8.87 19.47 -5.78
CA LYS A 241 -8.66 18.60 -6.95
C LYS A 241 -7.26 18.72 -7.56
N GLU A 242 -6.33 19.29 -6.83
CA GLU A 242 -4.96 19.44 -7.26
C GLU A 242 -4.17 18.13 -7.09
N GLU A 243 -3.24 17.93 -8.02
CA GLU A 243 -2.30 16.81 -8.02
C GLU A 243 -0.91 17.32 -7.67
N SER A 244 -0.18 16.57 -6.86
CA SER A 244 1.20 16.87 -6.51
C SER A 244 2.00 15.59 -6.25
N ILE A 245 3.29 15.75 -6.05
CA ILE A 245 4.20 14.67 -5.66
C ILE A 245 4.82 15.06 -4.31
N LEU A 246 4.89 14.10 -3.41
CA LEU A 246 5.51 14.27 -2.10
C LEU A 246 7.00 14.64 -2.30
N LYS A 247 7.45 15.70 -1.64
CA LYS A 247 8.82 16.22 -1.79
C LYS A 247 9.83 15.35 -1.03
N THR A 248 10.14 14.19 -1.58
CA THR A 248 11.13 13.24 -1.06
C THR A 248 12.13 12.88 -2.13
N LYS A 249 13.24 12.21 -1.75
CA LYS A 249 14.06 11.50 -2.73
C LYS A 249 13.25 10.34 -3.32
N PRO A 250 13.53 9.94 -4.56
CA PRO A 250 12.88 8.76 -5.13
C PRO A 250 13.15 7.48 -4.34
N PHE A 251 12.23 6.53 -4.43
CA PHE A 251 12.25 5.26 -3.72
C PHE A 251 12.56 4.08 -4.66
N MET A 252 13.02 2.97 -4.09
CA MET A 252 13.33 1.76 -4.83
C MET A 252 12.18 0.74 -4.72
N GLY A 253 11.16 0.87 -5.59
CA GLY A 253 9.95 0.05 -5.57
C GLY A 253 9.07 0.41 -4.37
N SER A 254 8.43 1.58 -4.45
CA SER A 254 7.47 2.06 -3.45
C SER A 254 6.20 1.21 -3.49
N ALA A 255 6.01 0.39 -2.47
CA ALA A 255 4.91 -0.57 -2.39
C ALA A 255 3.77 -0.05 -1.47
N ASP A 256 2.94 -0.93 -0.93
CA ASP A 256 1.81 -0.54 -0.09
C ASP A 256 2.26 -0.01 1.28
N PHE A 257 1.63 1.04 1.77
CA PHE A 257 2.10 1.82 2.90
C PHE A 257 1.00 2.17 3.90
N TRP A 258 1.40 2.42 5.14
CA TRP A 258 0.55 2.89 6.23
C TRP A 258 0.87 4.33 6.61
N ILE A 259 -0.17 5.12 6.93
CA ILE A 259 -0.03 6.44 7.57
C ILE A 259 -0.56 6.36 9.00
N ASP A 260 0.29 6.67 9.97
CA ASP A 260 -0.13 6.90 11.35
C ASP A 260 -0.61 8.35 11.50
N GLU A 261 -1.93 8.51 11.58
CA GLU A 261 -2.59 9.82 11.70
C GLU A 261 -2.18 10.58 12.97
N LYS A 262 -1.77 9.88 14.05
CA LYS A 262 -1.42 10.51 15.33
C LYS A 262 -0.06 11.15 15.30
N SER A 263 0.89 10.51 14.64
CA SER A 263 2.26 10.98 14.54
C SER A 263 2.57 11.67 13.22
N ASN A 264 1.63 11.69 12.26
CA ASN A 264 1.80 12.16 10.89
C ASN A 264 2.97 11.46 10.16
N LYS A 265 3.20 10.18 10.47
CA LYS A 265 4.26 9.37 9.87
C LYS A 265 3.70 8.46 8.80
N LEU A 266 4.31 8.46 7.63
CA LEU A 266 4.08 7.50 6.56
C LEU A 266 5.20 6.45 6.59
N TYR A 267 4.83 5.18 6.65
CA TYR A 267 5.74 4.03 6.66
C TYR A 267 5.69 3.34 5.30
N LEU A 268 6.73 3.53 4.49
CA LEU A 268 6.81 3.06 3.10
C LEU A 268 7.78 1.91 2.95
N PRO A 269 7.33 0.70 2.64
CA PRO A 269 8.22 -0.37 2.22
C PRO A 269 8.75 -0.08 0.82
N GLN A 270 10.04 -0.37 0.62
CA GLN A 270 10.73 -0.30 -0.65
C GLN A 270 11.12 -1.70 -1.08
N MET A 271 10.26 -2.33 -1.85
CA MET A 271 10.33 -3.74 -2.19
C MET A 271 11.64 -4.14 -2.85
N ILE A 272 12.11 -3.34 -3.83
CA ILE A 272 13.40 -3.56 -4.50
C ILE A 272 14.58 -3.16 -3.61
N GLY A 273 14.35 -2.21 -2.70
CA GLY A 273 15.38 -1.69 -1.78
C GLY A 273 15.60 -2.52 -0.52
N ASN A 274 14.77 -3.52 -0.25
CA ASN A 274 14.80 -4.35 0.97
C ASN A 274 14.80 -3.53 2.27
N LYS A 275 14.02 -2.46 2.31
CA LYS A 275 13.99 -1.49 3.40
C LYS A 275 12.62 -0.86 3.62
N VAL A 276 12.40 -0.29 4.79
CA VAL A 276 11.23 0.53 5.11
C VAL A 276 11.69 1.96 5.38
N SER A 277 11.04 2.93 4.76
CA SER A 277 11.27 4.36 4.98
C SER A 277 10.15 4.98 5.80
N VAL A 278 10.51 5.84 6.73
CA VAL A 278 9.56 6.66 7.51
C VAL A 278 9.69 8.11 7.09
N ILE A 279 8.57 8.68 6.69
CA ILE A 279 8.46 10.06 6.22
C ILE A 279 7.55 10.81 7.17
N ASN A 280 8.03 11.91 7.76
CA ASN A 280 7.19 12.77 8.56
C ASN A 280 6.44 13.73 7.64
N LEU A 281 5.12 13.59 7.54
CA LEU A 281 4.27 14.42 6.68
C LEU A 281 4.16 15.87 7.17
N SER A 282 4.49 16.14 8.44
CA SER A 282 4.53 17.51 8.99
C SER A 282 5.73 18.33 8.51
N ASP A 283 6.73 17.69 7.91
CA ASP A 283 7.94 18.34 7.39
C ASP A 283 7.78 18.83 5.92
N LEU A 284 6.55 18.71 5.34
CA LEU A 284 6.27 18.88 3.90
C LEU A 284 5.31 20.10 3.61
#